data_bedaa124bc0be7df0b0470a546448b5f
#
_entry.id   bedaa124bc0be7df0b0470a546448b5f
#
_cell.length_a   1.000
_cell.length_b   1.000
_cell.length_c   1.000
_cell.angle_alpha   90.00
_cell.angle_beta   90.00
_cell.angle_gamma   90.00
#
_symmetry.space_group_name_H-M   'P 1'
#
loop_
_entity.id
_entity.type
_entity.pdbx_description
1 polymer ?
#
loop_
_entity_poly.entity_id
_entity_poly.type
_entity_poly.pdbx_seq_one_letter_code
_entity_poly.pdbx_strand_id
1 'polypeptide(L)'
;MTETPIVLNVHFQAAPGHEKELGAQLRALVAPTHEEPGCIIYELHFDPEDPSKFMFYEKFASQAAIDHHVSTPHFQRFQSYLQANNPLAAQSLTKWRGIQ
;
A
#
# COMPACT_ATOMS: atom_id res chain seq x y z
N MET A 1 -13.30 3.57 -24.45
CA MET A 1 -13.38 4.62 -23.43
C MET A 1 -12.36 4.33 -22.34
N THR A 2 -11.57 5.32 -22.03
CA THR A 2 -10.48 5.15 -21.05
C THR A 2 -11.00 5.47 -19.65
N GLU A 3 -10.78 4.58 -18.72
CA GLU A 3 -11.14 4.86 -17.33
C GLU A 3 -10.19 5.90 -16.74
N THR A 4 -10.72 6.75 -15.87
CA THR A 4 -9.93 7.70 -15.11
C THR A 4 -9.11 6.93 -14.06
N PRO A 5 -7.80 7.17 -13.97
CA PRO A 5 -6.99 6.53 -12.92
C PRO A 5 -7.50 6.87 -11.53
N ILE A 6 -7.24 5.94 -10.61
CA ILE A 6 -7.64 6.06 -9.21
C ILE A 6 -6.38 6.20 -8.37
N VAL A 7 -6.37 7.19 -7.48
CA VAL A 7 -5.29 7.39 -6.51
C VAL A 7 -5.74 6.83 -5.16
N LEU A 8 -4.89 6.06 -4.53
CA LEU A 8 -5.07 5.57 -3.17
C LEU A 8 -3.99 6.16 -2.29
N ASN A 9 -4.39 6.61 -1.12
CA ASN A 9 -3.46 7.09 -0.10
C ASN A 9 -3.68 6.20 1.12
N VAL A 10 -2.67 5.40 1.47
CA VAL A 10 -2.80 4.41 2.53
C VAL A 10 -1.79 4.72 3.62
N HIS A 11 -2.28 4.92 4.84
CA HIS A 11 -1.45 5.22 6.00
C HIS A 11 -1.43 4.03 6.94
N PHE A 12 -0.23 3.72 7.44
CA PHE A 12 -0.02 2.68 8.45
C PHE A 12 0.73 3.26 9.62
N GLN A 13 0.31 2.90 10.82
CA GLN A 13 1.10 3.16 12.02
C GLN A 13 1.40 1.84 12.71
N ALA A 14 2.69 1.56 12.92
CA ALA A 14 3.11 0.35 13.60
C ALA A 14 2.78 0.42 15.09
N ALA A 15 2.35 -0.69 15.66
CA ALA A 15 2.29 -0.85 17.10
C ALA A 15 3.71 -0.84 17.67
N PRO A 16 3.90 -0.45 18.94
CA PRO A 16 5.23 -0.40 19.55
C PRO A 16 5.98 -1.74 19.41
N GLY A 17 7.20 -1.68 18.94
CA GLY A 17 8.05 -2.84 18.73
C GLY A 17 7.92 -3.49 17.34
N HIS A 18 6.94 -3.06 16.53
CA HIS A 18 6.71 -3.63 15.19
C HIS A 18 7.23 -2.76 14.05
N GLU A 19 7.86 -1.63 14.35
CA GLU A 19 8.23 -0.62 13.34
C GLU A 19 9.17 -1.19 12.28
N LYS A 20 10.20 -1.90 12.70
CA LYS A 20 11.22 -2.42 11.79
C LYS A 20 10.66 -3.50 10.86
N GLU A 21 9.91 -4.44 11.43
CA GLU A 21 9.36 -5.55 10.65
C GLU A 21 8.27 -5.06 9.70
N LEU A 22 7.39 -4.18 10.18
CA LEU A 22 6.37 -3.60 9.30
C LEU A 22 7.01 -2.88 8.13
N GLY A 23 8.03 -2.07 8.39
CA GLY A 23 8.76 -1.35 7.34
C GLY A 23 9.34 -2.30 6.30
N ALA A 24 9.91 -3.42 6.74
CA ALA A 24 10.47 -4.43 5.84
C ALA A 24 9.37 -5.08 4.99
N GLN A 25 8.22 -5.40 5.58
CA GLN A 25 7.10 -6.00 4.87
C GLN A 25 6.48 -5.05 3.85
N LEU A 26 6.35 -3.76 4.21
CA LEU A 26 5.84 -2.75 3.28
C LEU A 26 6.81 -2.54 2.12
N ARG A 27 8.11 -2.50 2.43
CA ARG A 27 9.16 -2.35 1.40
C ARG A 27 9.14 -3.50 0.40
N ALA A 28 8.86 -4.71 0.87
CA ALA A 28 8.80 -5.90 0.03
C ALA A 28 7.66 -5.87 -1.00
N LEU A 29 6.64 -5.03 -0.79
CA LEU A 29 5.53 -4.87 -1.73
C LEU A 29 5.91 -4.04 -2.96
N VAL A 30 6.92 -3.19 -2.87
CA VAL A 30 7.17 -2.14 -3.87
C VAL A 30 7.54 -2.71 -5.23
N ALA A 31 8.60 -3.53 -5.29
CA ALA A 31 9.09 -4.05 -6.57
C ALA A 31 8.05 -4.91 -7.30
N PRO A 32 7.41 -5.91 -6.65
CA PRO A 32 6.42 -6.72 -7.38
C PRO A 32 5.17 -5.94 -7.78
N THR A 33 4.78 -4.92 -7.01
CA THR A 33 3.64 -4.08 -7.39
C THR A 33 3.95 -3.26 -8.63
N HIS A 34 5.18 -2.77 -8.78
CA HIS A 34 5.60 -2.05 -9.99
C HIS A 34 5.49 -2.92 -11.25
N GLU A 35 5.56 -4.23 -11.12
CA GLU A 35 5.42 -5.14 -12.26
C GLU A 35 3.97 -5.38 -12.66
N GLU A 36 3.00 -4.95 -11.87
CA GLU A 36 1.57 -5.13 -12.19
C GLU A 36 1.19 -4.22 -13.36
N PRO A 37 0.49 -4.75 -14.38
CA PRO A 37 0.22 -3.98 -15.61
C PRO A 37 -0.58 -2.71 -15.39
N GLY A 38 -1.45 -2.68 -14.38
CA GLY A 38 -2.32 -1.52 -14.10
C GLY A 38 -1.74 -0.55 -13.08
N CYS A 39 -0.55 -0.80 -12.57
CA CYS A 39 0.08 0.08 -11.58
C CYS A 39 0.80 1.22 -12.28
N ILE A 40 0.41 2.46 -11.98
CA ILE A 40 1.04 3.66 -12.55
C ILE A 40 2.06 4.22 -11.57
N ILE A 41 1.70 4.34 -10.29
CA ILE A 41 2.57 4.85 -9.23
C ILE A 41 2.36 3.96 -7.99
N TYR A 42 3.45 3.63 -7.33
CA TYR A 42 3.40 2.90 -6.06
C TYR A 42 4.63 3.29 -5.26
N GLU A 43 4.48 4.25 -4.35
CA GLU A 43 5.58 4.87 -3.62
C GLU A 43 5.36 4.73 -2.13
N LEU A 44 6.35 4.14 -1.47
CA LEU A 44 6.35 4.03 -0.02
C LEU A 44 7.09 5.20 0.60
N HIS A 45 6.48 5.84 1.56
CA HIS A 45 7.04 6.97 2.31
C HIS A 45 7.03 6.66 3.80
N PHE A 46 7.93 7.27 4.53
CA PHE A 46 7.92 7.21 5.98
C PHE A 46 7.97 8.62 6.55
N ASP A 47 7.46 8.77 7.77
CA ASP A 47 7.51 10.03 8.48
C ASP A 47 8.93 10.24 9.03
N PRO A 48 9.63 11.32 8.64
CA PRO A 48 11.01 11.51 9.07
C PRO A 48 11.16 11.77 10.58
N GLU A 49 10.06 12.09 11.27
CA GLU A 49 10.08 12.38 12.70
C GLU A 49 9.45 11.25 13.53
N ASP A 50 8.79 10.29 12.90
CA ASP A 50 8.13 9.20 13.61
C ASP A 50 8.30 7.89 12.83
N PRO A 51 9.24 7.02 13.25
CA PRO A 51 9.55 5.79 12.51
C PRO A 51 8.44 4.74 12.53
N SER A 52 7.36 4.96 13.29
CA SER A 52 6.20 4.07 13.29
C SER A 52 5.22 4.36 12.16
N LYS A 53 5.38 5.49 11.45
CA LYS A 53 4.39 5.94 10.46
C LYS A 53 4.90 5.77 9.05
N PHE A 54 4.08 5.11 8.23
CA PHE A 54 4.35 4.85 6.81
C PHE A 54 3.14 5.24 5.98
N MET A 55 3.39 5.60 4.72
CA MET A 55 2.32 5.95 3.80
C MET A 55 2.67 5.45 2.40
N PHE A 56 1.68 4.84 1.72
CA PHE A 56 1.76 4.59 0.29
C PHE A 56 0.99 5.65 -0.47
N TYR A 57 1.63 6.20 -1.48
CA TYR A 57 0.94 6.95 -2.53
C TYR A 57 0.85 6.03 -3.74
N GLU A 58 -0.38 5.71 -4.15
CA GLU A 58 -0.64 4.71 -5.17
C GLU A 58 -1.53 5.27 -6.26
N LYS A 59 -1.24 4.92 -7.51
CA LYS A 59 -2.10 5.28 -8.63
C LYS A 59 -2.25 4.06 -9.53
N PHE A 60 -3.50 3.67 -9.76
CA PHE A 60 -3.83 2.53 -10.60
C PHE A 60 -4.70 3.00 -11.77
N ALA A 61 -4.56 2.32 -12.90
CA ALA A 61 -5.24 2.70 -14.14
C ALA A 61 -6.76 2.61 -14.03
N SER A 62 -7.28 1.72 -13.15
CA SER A 62 -8.71 1.41 -13.07
C SER A 62 -9.03 0.67 -11.77
N GLN A 63 -10.30 0.52 -11.48
CA GLN A 63 -10.74 -0.35 -10.37
C GLN A 63 -10.33 -1.80 -10.62
N ALA A 64 -10.38 -2.27 -11.86
CA ALA A 64 -9.93 -3.63 -12.18
C ALA A 64 -8.45 -3.83 -11.84
N ALA A 65 -7.62 -2.82 -12.04
CA ALA A 65 -6.20 -2.89 -11.66
C ALA A 65 -6.02 -3.00 -10.15
N ILE A 66 -6.85 -2.30 -9.37
CA ILE A 66 -6.85 -2.41 -7.90
C ILE A 66 -7.30 -3.80 -7.48
N ASP A 67 -8.36 -4.32 -8.08
CA ASP A 67 -8.86 -5.67 -7.78
C ASP A 67 -7.80 -6.73 -8.08
N HIS A 68 -7.06 -6.56 -9.17
CA HIS A 68 -5.94 -7.42 -9.50
C HIS A 68 -4.83 -7.33 -8.43
N HIS A 69 -4.47 -6.10 -8.03
CA HIS A 69 -3.43 -5.86 -7.03
C HIS A 69 -3.70 -6.63 -5.73
N VAL A 70 -4.93 -6.55 -5.22
CA VAL A 70 -5.26 -7.21 -3.94
C VAL A 70 -5.32 -8.73 -4.09
N SER A 71 -5.38 -9.27 -5.29
CA SER A 71 -5.39 -10.71 -5.54
C SER A 71 -3.98 -11.30 -5.71
N THR A 72 -2.95 -10.47 -5.79
CA THR A 72 -1.59 -10.95 -6.07
C THR A 72 -0.98 -11.71 -4.91
N PRO A 73 -0.02 -12.62 -5.19
CA PRO A 73 0.66 -13.35 -4.10
C PRO A 73 1.38 -12.43 -3.12
N HIS A 74 2.00 -11.35 -3.59
CA HIS A 74 2.71 -10.43 -2.70
C HIS A 74 1.75 -9.69 -1.79
N PHE A 75 0.58 -9.27 -2.29
CA PHE A 75 -0.42 -8.62 -1.44
C PHE A 75 -0.97 -9.61 -0.41
N GLN A 76 -1.27 -10.83 -0.83
CA GLN A 76 -1.81 -11.87 0.06
C GLN A 76 -0.81 -12.24 1.15
N ARG A 77 0.50 -12.30 0.84
CA ARG A 77 1.54 -12.53 1.86
C ARG A 77 1.54 -11.41 2.89
N PHE A 78 1.40 -10.16 2.45
CA PHE A 78 1.34 -9.03 3.36
C PHE A 78 0.11 -9.14 4.28
N GLN A 79 -1.05 -9.48 3.73
CA GLN A 79 -2.26 -9.68 4.52
C GLN A 79 -2.08 -10.78 5.56
N SER A 80 -1.44 -11.89 5.19
CA SER A 80 -1.15 -12.98 6.12
C SER A 80 -0.23 -12.51 7.25
N TYR A 81 0.77 -11.72 6.93
CA TYR A 81 1.66 -11.12 7.92
C TYR A 81 0.87 -10.26 8.92
N LEU A 82 -0.01 -9.39 8.41
CA LEU A 82 -0.83 -8.55 9.29
C LEU A 82 -1.69 -9.38 10.23
N GLN A 83 -2.32 -10.43 9.72
CA GLN A 83 -3.18 -11.30 10.52
C GLN A 83 -2.40 -12.09 11.58
N ALA A 84 -1.20 -12.57 11.22
CA ALA A 84 -0.40 -13.39 12.11
C ALA A 84 0.27 -12.59 13.23
N ASN A 85 0.59 -11.33 13.00
CA ASN A 85 1.44 -10.55 13.90
C ASN A 85 0.75 -9.37 14.58
N ASN A 86 -0.41 -8.96 14.07
CA ASN A 86 -1.17 -7.82 14.58
C ASN A 86 -0.26 -6.59 14.81
N PRO A 87 0.48 -6.13 13.77
CA PRO A 87 1.53 -5.13 13.95
C PRO A 87 1.06 -3.68 13.88
N LEU A 88 -0.25 -3.44 13.64
CA LEU A 88 -0.76 -2.10 13.37
C LEU A 88 -1.43 -1.48 14.58
N ALA A 89 -1.02 -0.26 14.92
CA ALA A 89 -1.75 0.59 15.86
C ALA A 89 -2.88 1.32 15.14
N ALA A 90 -2.69 1.66 13.85
CA ALA A 90 -3.70 2.37 13.07
C ALA A 90 -3.48 2.12 11.58
N GLN A 91 -4.56 2.20 10.81
CA GLN A 91 -4.54 2.11 9.35
C GLN A 91 -5.68 2.94 8.79
N SER A 92 -5.41 3.66 7.69
CA SER A 92 -6.47 4.37 6.97
C SER A 92 -6.19 4.32 5.47
N LEU A 93 -7.27 4.41 4.69
CA LEU A 93 -7.18 4.43 3.23
C LEU A 93 -8.14 5.48 2.71
N THR A 94 -7.66 6.36 1.85
CA THR A 94 -8.50 7.31 1.13
C THR A 94 -8.35 7.07 -0.36
N LYS A 95 -9.45 7.25 -1.08
CA LYS A 95 -9.55 6.97 -2.51
C LYS A 95 -9.93 8.24 -3.24
N TRP A 96 -9.20 8.55 -4.30
CA TRP A 96 -9.33 9.80 -5.03
C TRP A 96 -9.40 9.54 -6.52
N ARG A 97 -10.06 10.44 -7.23
CA ARG A 97 -10.08 10.43 -8.69
C ARG A 97 -9.78 11.84 -9.17
N GLY A 98 -8.92 11.96 -10.18
CA GLY A 98 -8.54 13.28 -10.69
C GLY A 98 -9.71 14.05 -11.25
N ILE A 99 -9.70 15.36 -11.08
CA ILE A 99 -10.66 16.28 -11.71
C ILE A 99 -10.13 16.62 -13.09
N GLN A 100 -10.96 16.47 -14.10
CA GLN A 100 -10.62 16.74 -15.50
C GLN A 100 -11.31 17.99 -16.01
#